data_43e2723b5e22f8e4eb381ef8d5ee8c54
#
_entry.id   43e2723b5e22f8e4eb381ef8d5ee8c54
#
_cell.length_a   1.000
_cell.length_b   1.000
_cell.length_c   1.000
_cell.angle_alpha   90.00
_cell.angle_beta   90.00
_cell.angle_gamma   90.00
#
_symmetry.space_group_name_H-M   'P 1'
#
loop_
_entity.id
_entity.type
_entity.pdbx_description
1 polymer ?
#
loop_
_entity_poly.entity_id
_entity_poly.type
_entity_poly.pdbx_seq_one_letter_code
_entity_poly.pdbx_strand_id
1 'polypeptide(L)'
;EHLALAHGAQATAMYAVTTALLRYPMAMAAGADMAPMLAQVDAERVEAARALFARSVDRQRMGWREVSGQPLLDVATQALYHDLLVLGQRATDDTRDVDVPPDFVSAVIIGSGRPTLVVPHIAKAPTKLDRVLVAWKPTPESARAVTGALPLLRQASQVTVVAFDEGDVAATEAGIVGYLQQHGVQAGFRREVALAHDVGTQLLSLAADEQSDLLVMGCYGHGRAREWALGGVSRTVIDSMTLPVLMSH
;
A
#
# COMPACT_ATOMS: atom_id res chain seq x y z
N GLU A 1 -8.10 7.28 9.48
CA GLU A 1 -9.32 7.89 10.05
C GLU A 1 -10.12 8.61 8.97
N HIS A 2 -9.52 9.54 8.21
CA HIS A 2 -10.21 10.33 7.19
C HIS A 2 -10.97 9.48 6.16
N LEU A 3 -10.35 8.42 5.64
CA LEU A 3 -11.01 7.47 4.73
C LEU A 3 -12.19 6.75 5.40
N ALA A 4 -12.03 6.33 6.64
CA ALA A 4 -13.11 5.66 7.38
C ALA A 4 -14.31 6.59 7.56
N LEU A 5 -14.06 7.87 7.85
CA LEU A 5 -15.11 8.91 7.92
C LEU A 5 -15.82 9.09 6.58
N ALA A 6 -15.05 9.28 5.50
CA ALA A 6 -15.59 9.54 4.17
C ALA A 6 -16.45 8.37 3.64
N HIS A 7 -16.15 7.15 4.04
CA HIS A 7 -16.84 5.93 3.59
C HIS A 7 -17.78 5.31 4.63
N GLY A 8 -18.00 5.94 5.80
CA GLY A 8 -18.79 5.37 6.88
C GLY A 8 -18.27 4.03 7.39
N ALA A 9 -16.97 3.79 7.24
CA ALA A 9 -16.30 2.54 7.57
C ALA A 9 -15.75 2.54 9.00
N GLN A 10 -15.53 1.33 9.53
CA GLN A 10 -14.75 1.12 10.74
C GLN A 10 -13.28 0.90 10.36
N ALA A 11 -12.37 1.37 11.20
CA ALA A 11 -10.95 1.14 11.03
C ALA A 11 -10.35 0.49 12.28
N THR A 12 -9.32 -0.32 12.06
CA THR A 12 -8.52 -0.93 13.13
C THR A 12 -7.06 -0.60 12.90
N ALA A 13 -6.46 0.14 13.83
CA ALA A 13 -5.03 0.31 13.86
C ALA A 13 -4.40 -0.97 14.41
N MET A 14 -3.44 -1.52 13.68
CA MET A 14 -2.74 -2.73 14.08
C MET A 14 -1.26 -2.44 14.30
N TYR A 15 -0.77 -2.82 15.47
CA TYR A 15 0.64 -2.77 15.78
C TYR A 15 1.22 -4.19 15.76
N ALA A 16 2.10 -4.44 14.80
CA ALA A 16 2.77 -5.72 14.65
C ALA A 16 4.13 -5.68 15.36
N VAL A 17 4.22 -6.41 16.47
CA VAL A 17 5.42 -6.44 17.30
C VAL A 17 6.46 -7.36 16.67
N THR A 18 7.53 -6.78 16.12
CA THR A 18 8.74 -7.54 15.79
C THR A 18 9.59 -7.61 17.05
N THR A 19 9.68 -8.78 17.66
CA THR A 19 10.38 -8.92 18.94
C THR A 19 11.87 -8.56 18.80
N ALA A 20 12.39 -7.86 19.80
CA ALA A 20 13.80 -7.48 19.83
C ALA A 20 14.72 -8.72 19.77
N LEU A 21 14.24 -9.86 20.23
CA LEU A 21 14.95 -11.13 20.15
C LEU A 21 15.18 -11.59 18.69
N LEU A 22 14.21 -11.40 17.79
CA LEU A 22 14.37 -11.73 16.37
C LEU A 22 15.31 -10.75 15.66
N ARG A 23 15.40 -9.51 16.14
CA ARG A 23 16.26 -8.46 15.57
C ARG A 23 17.71 -8.60 16.00
N TYR A 24 17.93 -9.13 17.19
CA TYR A 24 19.28 -9.29 17.78
C TYR A 24 19.57 -10.75 18.11
N PRO A 25 19.68 -11.63 17.09
CA PRO A 25 19.89 -13.06 17.32
C PRO A 25 21.15 -13.37 18.12
N MET A 26 22.17 -12.50 18.04
CA MET A 26 23.39 -12.61 18.85
C MET A 26 23.15 -12.36 20.35
N ALA A 27 22.05 -11.69 20.71
CA ALA A 27 21.69 -11.50 22.10
C ALA A 27 21.30 -12.83 22.79
N MET A 28 20.84 -13.82 22.02
CA MET A 28 20.61 -15.19 22.50
C MET A 28 21.90 -15.86 22.95
N ALA A 29 23.03 -15.55 22.31
CA ALA A 29 24.34 -16.08 22.68
C ALA A 29 24.96 -15.37 23.90
N ALA A 30 24.45 -14.19 24.27
CA ALA A 30 24.99 -13.38 25.38
C ALA A 30 24.50 -13.80 26.79
N GLY A 31 23.59 -14.80 26.88
CA GLY A 31 23.11 -15.37 28.14
C GLY A 31 21.66 -15.02 28.48
N ALA A 32 21.11 -15.76 29.46
CA ALA A 32 19.70 -15.69 29.87
C ALA A 32 19.25 -14.31 30.40
N ASP A 33 20.19 -13.48 30.82
CA ASP A 33 19.88 -12.17 31.44
C ASP A 33 19.42 -11.12 30.41
N MET A 34 19.68 -11.35 29.14
CA MET A 34 19.29 -10.41 28.06
C MET A 34 17.79 -10.52 27.67
N ALA A 35 17.17 -11.67 27.85
CA ALA A 35 15.79 -11.88 27.45
C ALA A 35 14.78 -10.95 28.16
N PRO A 36 14.86 -10.74 29.50
CA PRO A 36 13.99 -9.78 30.17
C PRO A 36 14.19 -8.34 29.71
N MET A 37 15.43 -7.94 29.45
CA MET A 37 15.76 -6.59 28.97
C MET A 37 15.16 -6.35 27.56
N LEU A 38 15.28 -7.32 26.68
CA LEU A 38 14.68 -7.23 25.33
C LEU A 38 13.15 -7.21 25.38
N ALA A 39 12.54 -8.01 26.27
CA ALA A 39 11.10 -7.98 26.47
C ALA A 39 10.61 -6.62 26.99
N GLN A 40 11.38 -5.97 27.87
CA GLN A 40 11.08 -4.63 28.35
C GLN A 40 11.12 -3.59 27.20
N VAL A 41 12.13 -3.66 26.34
CA VAL A 41 12.23 -2.80 25.14
C VAL A 41 10.99 -2.97 24.25
N ASP A 42 10.55 -4.21 24.02
CA ASP A 42 9.35 -4.48 23.23
C ASP A 42 8.10 -3.90 23.92
N ALA A 43 7.95 -4.05 25.23
CA ALA A 43 6.84 -3.50 25.99
C ALA A 43 6.79 -1.95 25.94
N GLU A 44 7.93 -1.30 26.08
CA GLU A 44 8.03 0.17 25.96
C GLU A 44 7.62 0.67 24.57
N ARG A 45 7.96 -0.07 23.50
CA ARG A 45 7.56 0.26 22.13
C ARG A 45 6.06 0.08 21.91
N VAL A 46 5.48 -0.98 22.40
CA VAL A 46 4.03 -1.21 22.36
C VAL A 46 3.31 -0.06 23.05
N GLU A 47 3.75 0.32 24.26
CA GLU A 47 3.12 1.39 25.02
C GLU A 47 3.28 2.75 24.34
N ALA A 48 4.44 3.03 23.75
CA ALA A 48 4.66 4.25 22.96
C ALA A 48 3.73 4.31 21.73
N ALA A 49 3.57 3.20 21.01
CA ALA A 49 2.66 3.10 19.88
C ALA A 49 1.19 3.26 20.30
N ARG A 50 0.79 2.64 21.40
CA ARG A 50 -0.55 2.78 22.00
C ARG A 50 -0.83 4.21 22.45
N ALA A 51 0.15 4.89 23.06
CA ALA A 51 0.04 6.27 23.47
C ALA A 51 -0.06 7.22 22.27
N LEU A 52 0.68 6.94 21.18
CA LEU A 52 0.57 7.69 19.92
C LEU A 52 -0.82 7.52 19.32
N PHE A 53 -1.31 6.29 19.19
CA PHE A 53 -2.66 6.01 18.72
C PHE A 53 -3.71 6.77 19.53
N ALA A 54 -3.61 6.72 20.87
CA ALA A 54 -4.54 7.36 21.77
C ALA A 54 -4.65 8.90 21.60
N ARG A 55 -3.56 9.54 21.17
CA ARG A 55 -3.50 10.99 20.94
C ARG A 55 -3.90 11.39 19.52
N SER A 56 -3.81 10.47 18.57
CA SER A 56 -3.87 10.79 17.13
C SER A 56 -5.23 10.50 16.51
N VAL A 57 -6.11 9.73 17.18
CA VAL A 57 -7.35 9.25 16.57
C VAL A 57 -8.56 9.35 17.50
N ASP A 58 -9.74 9.45 16.91
CA ASP A 58 -11.01 9.29 17.62
C ASP A 58 -11.25 7.79 17.92
N ARG A 59 -11.11 7.41 19.20
CA ARG A 59 -11.27 6.05 19.67
C ARG A 59 -12.67 5.46 19.48
N GLN A 60 -13.68 6.27 19.24
CA GLN A 60 -15.04 5.78 18.97
C GLN A 60 -15.14 5.14 17.58
N ARG A 61 -14.22 5.51 16.66
CA ARG A 61 -14.24 5.08 15.25
C ARG A 61 -13.09 4.17 14.87
N MET A 62 -12.04 4.11 15.68
CA MET A 62 -10.87 3.28 15.39
C MET A 62 -10.57 2.33 16.54
N GLY A 63 -10.56 1.04 16.23
CA GLY A 63 -10.07 0.00 17.13
C GLY A 63 -8.54 -0.03 17.18
N TRP A 64 -8.01 -0.66 18.23
CA TRP A 64 -6.59 -0.97 18.40
C TRP A 64 -6.39 -2.47 18.53
N ARG A 65 -5.40 -3.00 17.83
CA ARG A 65 -5.02 -4.42 17.91
C ARG A 65 -3.51 -4.57 17.93
N GLU A 66 -3.01 -5.41 18.81
CA GLU A 66 -1.62 -5.83 18.86
C GLU A 66 -1.51 -7.27 18.37
N VAL A 67 -0.50 -7.53 17.55
CA VAL A 67 -0.13 -8.88 17.11
C VAL A 67 1.35 -9.10 17.37
N SER A 68 1.68 -10.27 17.89
CA SER A 68 3.04 -10.65 18.28
C SER A 68 3.32 -12.06 17.79
N GLY A 69 4.49 -12.26 17.21
CA GLY A 69 4.92 -13.56 16.70
C GLY A 69 5.55 -13.44 15.35
N GLN A 70 4.76 -13.53 14.30
CA GLN A 70 5.21 -13.39 12.91
C GLN A 70 4.52 -12.19 12.24
N PRO A 71 5.06 -10.98 12.38
CA PRO A 71 4.39 -9.74 11.99
C PRO A 71 3.84 -9.74 10.56
N LEU A 72 4.60 -10.28 9.60
CA LEU A 72 4.15 -10.39 8.20
C LEU A 72 2.93 -11.29 8.05
N LEU A 73 2.99 -12.49 8.65
CA LEU A 73 1.90 -13.46 8.56
C LEU A 73 0.67 -12.97 9.33
N ASP A 74 0.89 -12.39 10.50
CA ASP A 74 -0.20 -11.89 11.35
C ASP A 74 -0.95 -10.74 10.66
N VAL A 75 -0.22 -9.78 10.06
CA VAL A 75 -0.82 -8.67 9.30
C VAL A 75 -1.58 -9.21 8.09
N ALA A 76 -0.97 -10.10 7.29
CA ALA A 76 -1.61 -10.68 6.13
C ALA A 76 -2.87 -11.48 6.49
N THR A 77 -2.84 -12.25 7.59
CA THR A 77 -3.99 -13.02 8.07
C THR A 77 -5.12 -12.12 8.56
N GLN A 78 -4.80 -11.07 9.32
CA GLN A 78 -5.82 -10.12 9.77
C GLN A 78 -6.43 -9.33 8.60
N ALA A 79 -5.64 -9.05 7.58
CA ALA A 79 -6.11 -8.38 6.37
C ALA A 79 -7.26 -9.10 5.67
N LEU A 80 -7.36 -10.43 5.79
CA LEU A 80 -8.42 -11.22 5.17
C LEU A 80 -9.83 -10.80 5.61
N TYR A 81 -9.94 -10.17 6.76
CA TYR A 81 -11.21 -9.71 7.35
C TYR A 81 -11.49 -8.20 7.13
N HIS A 82 -10.70 -7.55 6.26
CA HIS A 82 -10.83 -6.13 5.95
C HIS A 82 -10.91 -5.91 4.44
N ASP A 83 -11.56 -4.83 4.02
CA ASP A 83 -11.73 -4.50 2.60
C ASP A 83 -10.52 -3.76 2.03
N LEU A 84 -9.80 -3.01 2.87
CA LEU A 84 -8.65 -2.21 2.49
C LEU A 84 -7.59 -2.25 3.60
N LEU A 85 -6.33 -2.42 3.21
CA LEU A 85 -5.19 -2.15 4.06
C LEU A 85 -4.66 -0.73 3.83
N VAL A 86 -4.14 -0.12 4.90
CA VAL A 86 -3.37 1.13 4.79
C VAL A 86 -2.01 0.90 5.43
N LEU A 87 -0.95 1.05 4.66
CA LEU A 87 0.43 0.89 5.09
C LEU A 87 1.21 2.17 4.85
N GLY A 88 2.15 2.49 5.72
CA GLY A 88 3.15 3.53 5.46
C GLY A 88 4.25 3.02 4.54
N GLN A 89 4.73 3.87 3.62
CA GLN A 89 6.00 3.65 2.94
C GLN A 89 7.12 3.65 3.97
N ARG A 90 8.07 2.71 3.85
CA ARG A 90 9.26 2.71 4.71
C ARG A 90 10.14 3.92 4.40
N ALA A 91 10.50 4.70 5.41
CA ALA A 91 11.48 5.77 5.30
C ALA A 91 12.90 5.18 5.46
N THR A 92 13.72 5.30 4.44
CA THR A 92 15.07 4.71 4.43
C THR A 92 16.07 5.45 5.32
N ASP A 93 15.78 6.70 5.64
CA ASP A 93 16.58 7.62 6.43
C ASP A 93 16.07 7.79 7.89
N ASP A 94 14.93 7.21 8.24
CA ASP A 94 14.38 7.25 9.60
C ASP A 94 14.88 6.06 10.44
N THR A 95 15.56 6.35 11.53
CA THR A 95 16.05 5.32 12.48
C THR A 95 14.92 4.52 13.12
N ARG A 96 13.68 5.02 13.12
CA ARG A 96 12.50 4.32 13.63
C ARG A 96 12.07 3.18 12.71
N ASP A 97 12.36 3.28 11.42
CA ASP A 97 12.00 2.31 10.40
C ASP A 97 13.04 1.20 10.21
N VAL A 98 14.16 1.24 10.95
CA VAL A 98 15.18 0.19 10.94
C VAL A 98 14.60 -1.18 11.32
N ASP A 99 13.56 -1.18 12.14
CA ASP A 99 12.91 -2.39 12.65
C ASP A 99 11.88 -2.99 11.66
N VAL A 100 11.53 -2.28 10.58
CA VAL A 100 10.62 -2.76 9.55
C VAL A 100 11.44 -3.39 8.42
N PRO A 101 11.22 -4.68 8.09
CA PRO A 101 11.92 -5.32 6.97
C PRO A 101 11.75 -4.51 5.68
N PRO A 102 12.80 -4.41 4.83
CA PRO A 102 12.73 -3.63 3.59
C PRO A 102 11.62 -4.09 2.62
N ASP A 103 11.27 -5.36 2.68
CA ASP A 103 10.25 -6.03 1.86
C ASP A 103 8.87 -6.11 2.53
N PHE A 104 8.69 -5.53 3.73
CA PHE A 104 7.47 -5.67 4.52
C PHE A 104 6.22 -5.27 3.72
N VAL A 105 6.21 -4.08 3.12
CA VAL A 105 5.07 -3.57 2.33
C VAL A 105 4.74 -4.52 1.19
N SER A 106 5.75 -4.91 0.42
CA SER A 106 5.60 -5.83 -0.72
C SER A 106 5.09 -7.21 -0.29
N ALA A 107 5.65 -7.75 0.78
CA ALA A 107 5.27 -9.06 1.30
C ALA A 107 3.82 -9.07 1.84
N VAL A 108 3.39 -7.99 2.49
CA VAL A 108 2.00 -7.84 2.96
C VAL A 108 1.04 -7.71 1.77
N ILE A 109 1.35 -6.92 0.75
CA ILE A 109 0.52 -6.79 -0.46
C ILE A 109 0.32 -8.16 -1.12
N ILE A 110 1.41 -8.90 -1.33
CA ILE A 110 1.38 -10.22 -1.96
C ILE A 110 0.64 -11.24 -1.07
N GLY A 111 0.93 -11.24 0.23
CA GLY A 111 0.42 -12.25 1.16
C GLY A 111 -1.03 -12.04 1.58
N SER A 112 -1.53 -10.81 1.55
CA SER A 112 -2.89 -10.49 2.00
C SER A 112 -3.97 -10.73 0.95
N GLY A 113 -3.63 -10.63 -0.34
CA GLY A 113 -4.61 -10.64 -1.42
C GLY A 113 -5.64 -9.51 -1.35
N ARG A 114 -5.37 -8.46 -0.57
CA ARG A 114 -6.27 -7.32 -0.37
C ARG A 114 -5.72 -6.06 -1.03
N PRO A 115 -6.60 -5.18 -1.51
CA PRO A 115 -6.19 -3.85 -1.95
C PRO A 115 -5.45 -3.16 -0.80
N THR A 116 -4.29 -2.61 -1.11
CA THR A 116 -3.44 -1.94 -0.12
C THR A 116 -3.13 -0.52 -0.56
N LEU A 117 -3.53 0.45 0.24
CA LEU A 117 -3.16 1.85 0.07
C LEU A 117 -1.82 2.09 0.78
N VAL A 118 -0.78 2.33 0.02
CA VAL A 118 0.53 2.73 0.55
C VAL A 118 0.59 4.25 0.61
N VAL A 119 0.89 4.78 1.80
CA VAL A 119 1.00 6.23 2.03
C VAL A 119 2.48 6.61 2.08
N PRO A 120 2.95 7.59 1.27
CA PRO A 120 4.34 7.98 1.27
C PRO A 120 4.77 8.58 2.60
N HIS A 121 6.02 8.33 3.01
CA HIS A 121 6.56 8.81 4.29
C HIS A 121 6.65 10.34 4.37
N ILE A 122 6.78 11.01 3.21
CA ILE A 122 6.85 12.47 3.09
C ILE A 122 5.46 13.14 3.01
N ALA A 123 4.38 12.36 2.87
CA ALA A 123 3.05 12.93 2.69
C ALA A 123 2.56 13.59 3.98
N LYS A 124 2.11 14.83 3.83
CA LYS A 124 1.11 15.37 4.76
C LYS A 124 -0.19 14.62 4.46
N ALA A 125 -0.93 14.22 5.49
CA ALA A 125 -2.17 13.45 5.33
C ALA A 125 -3.02 14.02 4.18
N PRO A 126 -3.36 13.21 3.15
CA PRO A 126 -4.14 13.70 2.04
C PRO A 126 -5.52 14.11 2.54
N THR A 127 -5.90 15.32 2.25
CA THR A 127 -7.23 15.84 2.64
C THR A 127 -8.32 15.31 1.72
N LYS A 128 -7.96 14.86 0.51
CA LYS A 128 -8.91 14.38 -0.50
C LYS A 128 -8.21 13.45 -1.50
N LEU A 129 -8.91 12.45 -2.01
CA LEU A 129 -8.48 11.58 -3.12
C LEU A 129 -9.42 11.86 -4.30
N ASP A 130 -9.24 13.00 -4.94
CA ASP A 130 -10.19 13.57 -5.88
C ASP A 130 -9.77 13.40 -7.34
N ARG A 131 -8.47 13.42 -7.60
CA ARG A 131 -7.87 13.22 -8.92
C ARG A 131 -7.11 11.91 -8.93
N VAL A 132 -7.64 10.91 -9.64
CA VAL A 132 -7.09 9.55 -9.60
C VAL A 132 -6.52 9.16 -10.95
N LEU A 133 -5.25 8.74 -10.94
CA LEU A 133 -4.58 8.10 -12.07
C LEU A 133 -4.66 6.58 -11.91
N VAL A 134 -5.19 5.89 -12.90
CA VAL A 134 -5.27 4.43 -12.95
C VAL A 134 -4.28 3.90 -13.97
N ALA A 135 -3.21 3.25 -13.51
CA ALA A 135 -2.28 2.55 -14.39
C ALA A 135 -2.87 1.20 -14.79
N TRP A 136 -3.27 1.09 -16.04
CA TRP A 136 -3.94 -0.09 -16.54
C TRP A 136 -3.03 -0.94 -17.43
N LYS A 137 -3.00 -2.22 -17.11
CA LYS A 137 -2.51 -3.29 -17.97
C LYS A 137 -3.54 -4.42 -17.91
N PRO A 138 -3.89 -5.11 -19.02
CA PRO A 138 -4.90 -6.18 -19.00
C PRO A 138 -4.36 -7.43 -18.28
N THR A 139 -4.24 -7.36 -16.96
CA THR A 139 -3.78 -8.44 -16.07
C THR A 139 -4.72 -8.59 -14.87
N PRO A 140 -4.77 -9.78 -14.24
CA PRO A 140 -5.59 -10.01 -13.06
C PRO A 140 -5.29 -9.03 -11.90
N GLU A 141 -4.03 -8.65 -11.71
CA GLU A 141 -3.59 -7.73 -10.65
C GLU A 141 -4.17 -6.32 -10.88
N SER A 142 -4.09 -5.81 -12.13
CA SER A 142 -4.69 -4.51 -12.47
C SER A 142 -6.21 -4.53 -12.31
N ALA A 143 -6.86 -5.63 -12.72
CA ALA A 143 -8.30 -5.79 -12.54
C ALA A 143 -8.70 -5.78 -11.05
N ARG A 144 -7.93 -6.49 -10.20
CA ARG A 144 -8.15 -6.49 -8.74
C ARG A 144 -7.93 -5.10 -8.14
N ALA A 145 -6.87 -4.40 -8.54
CA ALA A 145 -6.59 -3.05 -8.06
C ALA A 145 -7.73 -2.08 -8.40
N VAL A 146 -8.20 -2.09 -9.65
CA VAL A 146 -9.33 -1.26 -10.08
C VAL A 146 -10.61 -1.62 -9.30
N THR A 147 -10.93 -2.91 -9.18
CA THR A 147 -12.09 -3.37 -8.42
C THR A 147 -12.03 -2.92 -6.96
N GLY A 148 -10.86 -3.07 -6.31
CA GLY A 148 -10.64 -2.63 -4.94
C GLY A 148 -10.67 -1.12 -4.77
N ALA A 149 -10.38 -0.36 -5.82
CA ALA A 149 -10.41 1.10 -5.81
C ALA A 149 -11.81 1.69 -6.09
N LEU A 150 -12.79 0.91 -6.56
CA LEU A 150 -14.11 1.42 -6.96
C LEU A 150 -14.78 2.34 -5.93
N PRO A 151 -14.73 2.08 -4.61
CA PRO A 151 -15.30 2.99 -3.63
C PRO A 151 -14.66 4.38 -3.66
N LEU A 152 -13.35 4.45 -3.91
CA LEU A 152 -12.59 5.70 -4.03
C LEU A 152 -12.84 6.38 -5.38
N LEU A 153 -12.82 5.61 -6.47
CA LEU A 153 -13.04 6.10 -7.82
C LEU A 153 -14.42 6.74 -8.02
N ARG A 154 -15.46 6.21 -7.35
CA ARG A 154 -16.81 6.78 -7.40
C ARG A 154 -16.93 8.15 -6.74
N GLN A 155 -16.04 8.49 -5.83
CA GLN A 155 -16.03 9.77 -5.11
C GLN A 155 -15.06 10.77 -5.77
N ALA A 156 -14.18 10.31 -6.66
CA ALA A 156 -13.23 11.15 -7.37
C ALA A 156 -13.93 12.07 -8.37
N SER A 157 -13.50 13.32 -8.46
CA SER A 157 -14.00 14.27 -9.46
C SER A 157 -13.38 14.04 -10.83
N GLN A 158 -12.19 13.45 -10.88
CA GLN A 158 -11.48 13.14 -12.11
C GLN A 158 -10.80 11.77 -12.01
N VAL A 159 -11.06 10.91 -12.99
CA VAL A 159 -10.37 9.61 -13.14
C VAL A 159 -9.74 9.56 -14.53
N THR A 160 -8.43 9.35 -14.60
CA THR A 160 -7.70 9.13 -15.85
C THR A 160 -7.11 7.72 -15.84
N VAL A 161 -7.42 6.94 -16.86
CA VAL A 161 -6.79 5.63 -17.09
C VAL A 161 -5.62 5.83 -18.04
N VAL A 162 -4.42 5.38 -17.65
CA VAL A 162 -3.24 5.35 -18.50
C VAL A 162 -2.83 3.92 -18.81
N ALA A 163 -2.56 3.62 -20.08
CA ALA A 163 -1.99 2.36 -20.53
C ALA A 163 -0.66 2.60 -21.27
N PHE A 164 0.34 1.81 -20.89
CA PHE A 164 1.65 1.73 -21.54
C PHE A 164 1.69 0.44 -22.35
N ASP A 165 1.00 0.42 -23.49
CA ASP A 165 0.84 -0.82 -24.25
C ASP A 165 1.14 -0.64 -25.74
N GLU A 166 1.71 -1.69 -26.34
CA GLU A 166 1.95 -1.82 -27.78
C GLU A 166 0.83 -2.61 -28.48
N GLY A 167 -0.18 -3.12 -27.71
CA GLY A 167 -1.24 -3.99 -28.20
C GLY A 167 -2.44 -3.27 -28.84
N ASP A 168 -3.59 -3.97 -28.94
CA ASP A 168 -4.86 -3.40 -29.39
C ASP A 168 -5.44 -2.43 -28.36
N VAL A 169 -5.12 -1.17 -28.56
CA VAL A 169 -5.47 -0.08 -27.66
C VAL A 169 -6.98 0.18 -27.64
N ALA A 170 -7.65 0.08 -28.79
CA ALA A 170 -9.07 0.38 -28.87
C ALA A 170 -9.90 -0.64 -28.07
N ALA A 171 -9.54 -1.92 -28.13
CA ALA A 171 -10.17 -2.95 -27.31
C ALA A 171 -9.86 -2.77 -25.83
N THR A 172 -8.63 -2.38 -25.49
CA THR A 172 -8.20 -2.12 -24.10
C THR A 172 -8.96 -0.93 -23.51
N GLU A 173 -9.04 0.19 -24.25
CA GLU A 173 -9.78 1.38 -23.85
C GLU A 173 -11.26 1.06 -23.65
N ALA A 174 -11.91 0.48 -24.66
CA ALA A 174 -13.34 0.14 -24.59
C ALA A 174 -13.65 -0.78 -23.40
N GLY A 175 -12.78 -1.75 -23.12
CA GLY A 175 -12.94 -2.68 -22.01
C GLY A 175 -12.88 -2.01 -20.64
N ILE A 176 -11.81 -1.27 -20.35
CA ILE A 176 -11.64 -0.67 -19.02
C ILE A 176 -12.55 0.52 -18.79
N VAL A 177 -12.73 1.40 -19.76
CA VAL A 177 -13.63 2.55 -19.64
C VAL A 177 -15.07 2.09 -19.52
N GLY A 178 -15.49 1.10 -20.35
CA GLY A 178 -16.81 0.51 -20.25
C GLY A 178 -17.07 -0.16 -18.88
N TYR A 179 -16.09 -0.88 -18.35
CA TYR A 179 -16.17 -1.44 -16.99
C TYR A 179 -16.37 -0.35 -15.92
N LEU A 180 -15.56 0.69 -15.94
CA LEU A 180 -15.66 1.80 -14.99
C LEU A 180 -17.01 2.51 -15.10
N GLN A 181 -17.50 2.74 -16.32
CA GLN A 181 -18.79 3.36 -16.56
C GLN A 181 -19.97 2.54 -15.99
N GLN A 182 -19.94 1.21 -16.13
CA GLN A 182 -20.93 0.32 -15.52
C GLN A 182 -20.95 0.40 -13.99
N HIS A 183 -19.81 0.76 -13.39
CA HIS A 183 -19.67 0.99 -11.95
C HIS A 183 -19.94 2.43 -11.52
N GLY A 184 -20.42 3.29 -12.42
CA GLY A 184 -20.75 4.70 -12.12
C GLY A 184 -19.55 5.63 -12.09
N VAL A 185 -18.40 5.22 -12.67
CA VAL A 185 -17.19 6.02 -12.73
C VAL A 185 -16.99 6.52 -14.16
N GLN A 186 -16.95 7.84 -14.35
CA GLN A 186 -16.56 8.47 -15.62
C GLN A 186 -15.04 8.58 -15.66
N ALA A 187 -14.41 7.99 -16.67
CA ALA A 187 -12.95 7.99 -16.78
C ALA A 187 -12.52 8.43 -18.18
N GLY A 188 -11.50 9.29 -18.23
CA GLY A 188 -10.71 9.54 -19.43
C GLY A 188 -9.73 8.41 -19.68
N PHE A 189 -9.32 8.22 -20.95
CA PHE A 189 -8.28 7.25 -21.30
C PHE A 189 -7.11 7.95 -21.99
N ARG A 190 -5.90 7.56 -21.61
CA ARG A 190 -4.66 8.07 -22.14
C ARG A 190 -3.71 6.93 -22.48
N ARG A 191 -3.15 6.96 -23.68
CA ARG A 191 -2.09 6.07 -24.08
C ARG A 191 -0.75 6.75 -23.94
N GLU A 192 0.20 6.06 -23.35
CA GLU A 192 1.60 6.48 -23.28
C GLU A 192 2.51 5.43 -23.90
N VAL A 193 3.63 5.89 -24.45
CA VAL A 193 4.69 5.01 -24.96
C VAL A 193 5.65 4.69 -23.79
N ALA A 194 5.85 3.41 -23.54
CA ALA A 194 6.82 2.99 -22.54
C ALA A 194 8.23 3.37 -22.99
N LEU A 195 8.91 4.22 -22.24
CA LEU A 195 10.35 4.42 -22.40
C LEU A 195 11.04 3.22 -21.76
N ALA A 196 11.85 2.50 -22.55
CA ALA A 196 12.47 1.25 -22.14
C ALA A 196 13.03 1.32 -20.71
N HIS A 197 12.57 0.40 -19.86
CA HIS A 197 13.02 0.16 -18.48
C HIS A 197 12.57 1.14 -17.37
N ASP A 198 11.74 2.18 -17.65
CA ASP A 198 11.41 3.19 -16.65
C ASP A 198 9.92 3.59 -16.54
N VAL A 199 9.03 2.65 -16.78
CA VAL A 199 7.57 2.88 -16.67
C VAL A 199 7.18 3.35 -15.26
N GLY A 200 7.89 2.92 -14.21
CA GLY A 200 7.61 3.36 -12.84
C GLY A 200 7.82 4.87 -12.65
N THR A 201 8.96 5.39 -13.10
CA THR A 201 9.26 6.81 -13.04
C THR A 201 8.33 7.61 -13.97
N GLN A 202 8.01 7.08 -15.17
CA GLN A 202 7.03 7.72 -16.06
C GLN A 202 5.64 7.85 -15.40
N LEU A 203 5.17 6.80 -14.70
CA LEU A 203 3.91 6.83 -13.96
C LEU A 203 3.91 7.91 -12.88
N LEU A 204 4.99 7.99 -12.08
CA LEU A 204 5.10 8.99 -11.03
C LEU A 204 5.19 10.41 -11.60
N SER A 205 5.91 10.61 -12.70
CA SER A 205 5.98 11.90 -13.40
C SER A 205 4.61 12.30 -13.95
N LEU A 206 3.91 11.38 -14.61
CA LEU A 206 2.57 11.62 -15.11
C LEU A 206 1.57 11.95 -14.00
N ALA A 207 1.65 11.23 -12.88
CA ALA A 207 0.81 11.52 -11.71
C ALA A 207 1.06 12.94 -11.16
N ALA A 208 2.32 13.38 -11.15
CA ALA A 208 2.69 14.73 -10.75
C ALA A 208 2.19 15.79 -11.76
N ASP A 209 2.38 15.58 -13.06
CA ASP A 209 1.94 16.48 -14.13
C ASP A 209 0.41 16.66 -14.12
N GLU A 210 -0.34 15.58 -13.86
CA GLU A 210 -1.80 15.60 -13.73
C GLU A 210 -2.28 16.04 -12.36
N GLN A 211 -1.36 16.32 -11.42
CA GLN A 211 -1.68 16.68 -10.05
C GLN A 211 -2.59 15.63 -9.38
N SER A 212 -2.28 14.36 -9.60
CA SER A 212 -3.06 13.26 -9.05
C SER A 212 -2.87 13.14 -7.54
N ASP A 213 -3.95 12.83 -6.83
CA ASP A 213 -3.98 12.61 -5.37
C ASP A 213 -3.84 11.13 -5.02
N LEU A 214 -4.07 10.24 -6.00
CA LEU A 214 -4.00 8.80 -5.86
C LEU A 214 -3.54 8.17 -7.18
N LEU A 215 -2.62 7.23 -7.08
CA LEU A 215 -2.30 6.29 -8.16
C LEU A 215 -2.91 4.92 -7.82
N VAL A 216 -3.59 4.29 -8.78
CA VAL A 216 -4.11 2.92 -8.68
C VAL A 216 -3.39 2.03 -9.68
N MET A 217 -2.81 0.92 -9.23
CA MET A 217 -2.08 0.00 -10.10
C MET A 217 -2.09 -1.45 -9.60
N GLY A 218 -2.05 -2.40 -10.52
CA GLY A 218 -1.68 -3.76 -10.19
C GLY A 218 -0.19 -3.89 -9.88
N CYS A 219 0.19 -4.85 -9.09
CA CYS A 219 1.59 -5.09 -8.74
C CYS A 219 1.99 -6.56 -8.87
N TYR A 220 3.26 -6.81 -9.19
CA TYR A 220 3.90 -8.15 -9.20
C TYR A 220 3.26 -9.19 -10.14
N GLY A 221 2.67 -8.79 -11.26
CA GLY A 221 1.87 -9.61 -12.18
C GLY A 221 2.65 -10.53 -13.14
N HIS A 222 3.92 -10.79 -12.95
CA HIS A 222 4.65 -11.72 -13.79
C HIS A 222 4.85 -13.05 -13.08
N GLY A 223 4.31 -14.14 -13.65
CA GLY A 223 4.27 -15.49 -13.10
C GLY A 223 5.61 -16.18 -12.78
N ARG A 224 6.71 -15.45 -12.74
CA ARG A 224 8.02 -15.86 -12.22
C ARG A 224 8.38 -15.19 -10.89
N ALA A 225 7.45 -14.51 -10.26
CA ALA A 225 7.64 -13.79 -8.99
C ALA A 225 7.77 -14.70 -7.76
N ARG A 226 7.94 -16.01 -7.93
CA ARG A 226 8.30 -16.91 -6.83
C ARG A 226 9.76 -16.83 -6.42
N GLU A 227 10.59 -16.16 -7.20
CA GLU A 227 12.00 -15.95 -6.91
C GLU A 227 12.29 -14.45 -6.86
N TRP A 228 12.11 -13.83 -5.71
CA TRP A 228 12.75 -12.57 -5.23
C TRP A 228 12.97 -11.40 -6.22
N ALA A 229 12.42 -11.44 -7.43
CA ALA A 229 12.49 -10.34 -8.39
C ALA A 229 11.20 -9.50 -8.29
N LEU A 230 11.16 -8.57 -7.36
CA LEU A 230 10.22 -7.45 -7.32
C LEU A 230 10.14 -6.85 -8.73
N GLY A 231 8.95 -6.88 -9.36
CA GLY A 231 8.78 -6.29 -10.70
C GLY A 231 9.27 -4.85 -10.67
N GLY A 232 10.15 -4.48 -11.60
CA GLY A 232 10.86 -3.19 -11.57
C GLY A 232 9.92 -2.00 -11.35
N VAL A 233 8.77 -1.96 -12.04
CA VAL A 233 7.78 -0.88 -11.92
C VAL A 233 7.22 -0.76 -10.50
N SER A 234 6.76 -1.85 -9.89
CA SER A 234 6.17 -1.83 -8.54
C SER A 234 7.18 -1.37 -7.49
N ARG A 235 8.42 -1.83 -7.62
CA ARG A 235 9.51 -1.44 -6.73
C ARG A 235 9.84 0.04 -6.89
N THR A 236 10.05 0.53 -8.14
CA THR A 236 10.32 1.94 -8.41
C THR A 236 9.24 2.83 -7.81
N VAL A 237 7.97 2.44 -7.99
CA VAL A 237 6.85 3.21 -7.45
C VAL A 237 6.89 3.22 -5.92
N ILE A 238 7.04 2.07 -5.25
CA ILE A 238 7.08 2.01 -3.76
C ILE A 238 8.28 2.79 -3.21
N ASP A 239 9.43 2.71 -3.85
CA ASP A 239 10.65 3.37 -3.36
C ASP A 239 10.63 4.89 -3.58
N SER A 240 9.93 5.38 -4.62
CA SER A 240 10.02 6.78 -5.08
C SER A 240 8.70 7.56 -5.05
N MET A 241 7.61 6.96 -4.55
CA MET A 241 6.30 7.60 -4.52
C MET A 241 6.26 8.84 -3.65
N THR A 242 5.54 9.86 -4.12
CA THR A 242 5.28 11.11 -3.40
C THR A 242 3.79 11.35 -3.14
N LEU A 243 2.94 10.47 -3.67
CA LEU A 243 1.49 10.46 -3.51
C LEU A 243 1.04 9.06 -3.06
N PRO A 244 -0.13 8.93 -2.43
CA PRO A 244 -0.70 7.62 -2.09
C PRO A 244 -0.84 6.72 -3.31
N VAL A 245 -0.53 5.43 -3.14
CA VAL A 245 -0.67 4.42 -4.21
C VAL A 245 -1.49 3.24 -3.72
N LEU A 246 -2.59 2.94 -4.39
CA LEU A 246 -3.38 1.74 -4.16
C LEU A 246 -2.89 0.62 -5.06
N MET A 247 -2.46 -0.46 -4.45
CA MET A 247 -1.92 -1.64 -5.12
C MET A 247 -2.72 -2.90 -4.81
N SER A 248 -2.76 -3.83 -5.75
CA SER A 248 -3.27 -5.19 -5.52
C SER A 248 -2.45 -6.20 -6.33
N HIS A 249 -2.24 -7.36 -5.71
CA HIS A 249 -1.58 -8.52 -6.34
C HIS A 249 -2.60 -9.57 -6.75
#